data_d481df29fabc13c4236bda942e6f6308
#
_entry.id   d481df29fabc13c4236bda942e6f6308
#
_cell.length_a   1.000
_cell.length_b   1.000
_cell.length_c   1.000
_cell.angle_alpha   90.00
_cell.angle_beta   90.00
_cell.angle_gamma   90.00
#
_symmetry.space_group_name_H-M   'P 1'
#
loop_
_entity.id
_entity.type
_entity.pdbx_description
1 polymer ?
#
loop_
_entity_poly.entity_id
_entity_poly.type
_entity_poly.pdbx_seq_one_letter_code
_entity_poly.pdbx_strand_id
1 'polypeptide(L)'
;MEPRRALVTAADAEISFLEWRPTEETGSTVLLLHGGGADSAELSWAEVGPALAAAGHRVIAPDHPGFGRSPRAEWPLTQERLVRYVGEFADAVGLTDYVIGGLSLGGGLTLGHLLDRPGRARGAMLLGCYGLMPRLADGFLGGLTHFTTFLLLRTGALSAMTGRYMRNRTAMERGLQDLVRNPTARTPELIDAVLAEAASGTGTAVFGEWQHDQVLWNRLRTDYADQLASIRTPTLFVHGDHDSGVPIARIRFAAERMPHATLLPVPDAGHWVQRDRPDIVVPAMLAHLRRIDDAPTTRPE
;
A
#
# COMPACT_ATOMS: atom_id res chain seq x y z
N MET A 1 -15.95 12.20 -9.36
CA MET A 1 -14.98 13.34 -9.29
C MET A 1 -13.67 12.87 -9.89
N GLU A 2 -13.20 13.55 -10.95
CA GLU A 2 -11.92 13.17 -11.58
C GLU A 2 -10.74 13.77 -10.80
N PRO A 3 -9.63 13.04 -10.69
CA PRO A 3 -8.43 13.55 -10.03
C PRO A 3 -7.70 14.56 -10.89
N ARG A 4 -7.07 15.54 -10.25
CA ARG A 4 -6.01 16.33 -10.87
C ARG A 4 -4.69 15.56 -10.74
N ARG A 5 -3.96 15.40 -11.84
CA ARG A 5 -2.57 14.91 -11.77
C ARG A 5 -1.62 16.08 -11.67
N ALA A 6 -0.63 15.97 -10.80
CA ALA A 6 0.39 16.98 -10.58
C ALA A 6 1.77 16.33 -10.38
N LEU A 7 2.82 17.13 -10.42
CA LEU A 7 4.21 16.74 -10.20
C LEU A 7 4.79 17.55 -9.05
N VAL A 8 5.67 16.94 -8.28
CA VAL A 8 6.44 17.62 -7.24
C VAL A 8 7.84 16.99 -7.16
N THR A 9 8.85 17.79 -6.87
CA THR A 9 10.18 17.28 -6.51
C THR A 9 10.19 16.93 -5.03
N ALA A 10 10.43 15.68 -4.71
CA ALA A 10 10.59 15.19 -3.35
C ALA A 10 11.65 14.08 -3.33
N ALA A 11 12.46 14.04 -2.27
CA ALA A 11 13.48 13.01 -2.12
C ALA A 11 14.47 12.93 -3.30
N ASP A 12 14.83 14.06 -3.89
CA ASP A 12 15.66 14.17 -5.09
C ASP A 12 15.11 13.40 -6.31
N ALA A 13 13.78 13.25 -6.39
CA ALA A 13 13.08 12.62 -7.50
C ALA A 13 11.84 13.44 -7.88
N GLU A 14 11.44 13.34 -9.15
CA GLU A 14 10.17 13.87 -9.62
C GLU A 14 9.07 12.86 -9.31
N ILE A 15 8.04 13.28 -8.59
CA ILE A 15 6.94 12.43 -8.14
C ILE A 15 5.64 12.92 -8.77
N SER A 16 5.03 12.05 -9.57
CA SER A 16 3.67 12.22 -10.06
C SER A 16 2.69 11.81 -8.97
N PHE A 17 1.62 12.57 -8.80
CA PHE A 17 0.56 12.20 -7.85
C PHE A 17 -0.81 12.58 -8.36
N LEU A 18 -1.81 11.87 -7.88
CA LEU A 18 -3.23 12.18 -8.06
C LEU A 18 -3.73 12.97 -6.85
N GLU A 19 -4.57 13.96 -7.12
CA GLU A 19 -5.24 14.74 -6.09
C GLU A 19 -6.74 14.82 -6.40
N TRP A 20 -7.57 14.33 -5.46
CA TRP A 20 -9.02 14.55 -5.45
C TRP A 20 -9.33 15.62 -4.42
N ARG A 21 -9.92 16.73 -4.89
CA ARG A 21 -10.32 17.83 -4.01
C ARG A 21 -11.83 17.83 -3.82
N PRO A 22 -12.32 17.85 -2.57
CA PRO A 22 -13.73 18.02 -2.31
C PRO A 22 -14.19 19.43 -2.75
N THR A 23 -15.49 19.62 -2.92
CA THR A 23 -16.07 20.96 -3.15
C THR A 23 -15.88 21.86 -1.91
N GLU A 24 -15.95 21.25 -0.73
CA GLU A 24 -15.69 21.90 0.56
C GLU A 24 -14.84 20.96 1.41
N GLU A 25 -13.69 21.44 1.87
CA GLU A 25 -12.78 20.67 2.73
C GLU A 25 -13.28 20.73 4.17
N THR A 26 -13.96 19.68 4.63
CA THR A 26 -14.54 19.60 5.97
C THR A 26 -13.88 18.56 6.87
N GLY A 27 -13.05 17.68 6.30
CA GLY A 27 -12.36 16.61 7.02
C GLY A 27 -10.85 16.63 6.80
N SER A 28 -10.15 15.74 7.49
CA SER A 28 -8.69 15.56 7.37
C SER A 28 -8.26 15.30 5.94
N THR A 29 -7.09 15.82 5.55
CA THR A 29 -6.42 15.40 4.32
C THR A 29 -5.94 13.96 4.45
N VAL A 30 -6.06 13.18 3.36
CA VAL A 30 -5.70 11.76 3.32
C VAL A 30 -4.58 11.52 2.32
N LEU A 31 -3.48 10.92 2.76
CA LEU A 31 -2.37 10.46 1.93
C LEU A 31 -2.50 8.95 1.72
N LEU A 32 -2.62 8.48 0.45
CA LEU A 32 -2.82 7.09 0.11
C LEU A 32 -1.66 6.52 -0.71
N LEU A 33 -1.03 5.48 -0.21
CA LEU A 33 0.15 4.82 -0.78
C LEU A 33 -0.25 3.51 -1.48
N HIS A 34 0.04 3.37 -2.77
CA HIS A 34 -0.28 2.16 -3.54
C HIS A 34 0.65 0.98 -3.22
N GLY A 35 0.34 -0.21 -3.74
CA GLY A 35 1.10 -1.44 -3.55
C GLY A 35 2.34 -1.55 -4.45
N GLY A 36 2.91 -2.73 -4.48
CA GLY A 36 4.05 -3.06 -5.35
C GLY A 36 3.64 -3.84 -6.61
N GLY A 37 4.59 -4.06 -7.52
CA GLY A 37 4.36 -4.82 -8.75
C GLY A 37 3.73 -3.98 -9.86
N ALA A 38 2.70 -4.52 -10.53
CA ALA A 38 1.93 -3.78 -11.53
C ALA A 38 0.82 -2.97 -10.85
N ASP A 39 1.21 -1.96 -10.08
CA ASP A 39 0.30 -1.09 -9.34
C ASP A 39 0.71 0.39 -9.49
N SER A 40 -0.23 1.28 -9.26
CA SER A 40 -0.06 2.72 -9.32
C SER A 40 -1.12 3.42 -8.45
N ALA A 41 -0.98 4.72 -8.24
CA ALA A 41 -1.97 5.52 -7.55
C ALA A 41 -3.37 5.40 -8.18
N GLU A 42 -3.42 5.34 -9.51
CA GLU A 42 -4.68 5.23 -10.25
C GLU A 42 -5.30 3.83 -10.09
N LEU A 43 -4.50 2.77 -10.21
CA LEU A 43 -4.98 1.40 -10.03
C LEU A 43 -5.48 1.14 -8.62
N SER A 44 -4.77 1.58 -7.61
CA SER A 44 -5.17 1.35 -6.23
C SER A 44 -6.33 2.22 -5.77
N TRP A 45 -6.42 3.49 -6.21
CA TRP A 45 -7.24 4.48 -5.52
C TRP A 45 -8.33 5.15 -6.35
N ALA A 46 -8.51 4.76 -7.62
CA ALA A 46 -9.52 5.39 -8.51
C ALA A 46 -10.97 5.28 -8.00
N GLU A 47 -11.29 4.31 -7.16
CA GLU A 47 -12.63 4.17 -6.54
C GLU A 47 -12.70 4.84 -5.15
N VAL A 48 -11.65 4.68 -4.35
CA VAL A 48 -11.57 5.20 -2.98
C VAL A 48 -11.39 6.73 -2.99
N GLY A 49 -10.49 7.26 -3.82
CA GLY A 49 -10.16 8.69 -3.87
C GLY A 49 -11.38 9.59 -4.06
N PRO A 50 -12.19 9.36 -5.14
CA PRO A 50 -13.39 10.16 -5.37
C PRO A 50 -14.44 10.01 -4.26
N ALA A 51 -14.55 8.82 -3.64
CA ALA A 51 -15.52 8.58 -2.58
C ALA A 51 -15.18 9.33 -1.29
N LEU A 52 -13.89 9.34 -0.90
CA LEU A 52 -13.42 10.13 0.24
C LEU A 52 -13.52 11.64 -0.04
N ALA A 53 -13.22 12.08 -1.26
CA ALA A 53 -13.35 13.48 -1.65
C ALA A 53 -14.80 13.94 -1.64
N ALA A 54 -15.76 13.10 -2.09
CA ALA A 54 -17.18 13.40 -1.99
C ALA A 54 -17.67 13.56 -0.54
N ALA A 55 -16.95 12.97 0.43
CA ALA A 55 -17.22 13.07 1.85
C ALA A 55 -16.47 14.24 2.55
N GLY A 56 -15.81 15.13 1.81
CA GLY A 56 -15.17 16.33 2.34
C GLY A 56 -13.67 16.20 2.63
N HIS A 57 -13.02 15.10 2.24
CA HIS A 57 -11.60 14.87 2.46
C HIS A 57 -10.78 15.20 1.20
N ARG A 58 -9.74 16.02 1.33
CA ARG A 58 -8.71 16.13 0.29
C ARG A 58 -7.91 14.84 0.25
N VAL A 59 -7.78 14.20 -0.92
CA VAL A 59 -7.04 12.94 -1.06
C VAL A 59 -5.86 13.13 -1.99
N ILE A 60 -4.68 12.70 -1.56
CA ILE A 60 -3.44 12.73 -2.32
C ILE A 60 -2.89 11.31 -2.43
N ALA A 61 -2.55 10.89 -3.63
CA ALA A 61 -1.98 9.56 -3.88
C ALA A 61 -0.78 9.69 -4.85
N PRO A 62 0.46 9.56 -4.35
CA PRO A 62 1.64 9.53 -5.22
C PRO A 62 1.76 8.20 -5.97
N ASP A 63 2.27 8.28 -7.19
CA ASP A 63 2.94 7.15 -7.81
C ASP A 63 4.34 7.04 -7.17
N HIS A 64 4.69 5.92 -6.57
CA HIS A 64 6.02 5.75 -5.98
C HIS A 64 7.11 5.88 -7.04
N PRO A 65 8.37 6.26 -6.68
CA PRO A 65 9.45 6.38 -7.65
C PRO A 65 9.61 5.11 -8.52
N GLY A 66 9.49 5.28 -9.83
CA GLY A 66 9.53 4.20 -10.82
C GLY A 66 8.21 3.46 -11.05
N PHE A 67 7.11 3.86 -10.41
CA PHE A 67 5.77 3.32 -10.63
C PHE A 67 4.87 4.35 -11.32
N GLY A 68 3.83 3.87 -11.99
CA GLY A 68 2.85 4.71 -12.64
C GLY A 68 3.50 5.74 -13.56
N ARG A 69 3.34 7.03 -13.25
CA ARG A 69 3.93 8.14 -14.03
C ARG A 69 5.12 8.80 -13.36
N SER A 70 5.59 8.30 -12.21
CA SER A 70 6.83 8.77 -11.58
C SER A 70 8.04 8.12 -12.24
N PRO A 71 9.04 8.90 -12.68
CA PRO A 71 10.31 8.35 -13.14
C PRO A 71 11.01 7.58 -12.03
N ARG A 72 11.92 6.67 -12.40
CA ARG A 72 12.77 5.98 -11.43
C ARG A 72 13.70 6.98 -10.74
N ALA A 73 13.78 6.88 -9.41
CA ALA A 73 14.76 7.64 -8.66
C ALA A 73 16.20 7.11 -8.88
N GLU A 74 17.20 7.97 -8.72
CA GLU A 74 18.61 7.59 -8.84
C GLU A 74 19.14 6.80 -7.64
N TRP A 75 18.45 6.89 -6.49
CA TRP A 75 18.81 6.17 -5.27
C TRP A 75 18.23 4.74 -5.24
N PRO A 76 18.86 3.81 -4.47
CA PRO A 76 18.39 2.43 -4.35
C PRO A 76 17.01 2.34 -3.69
N LEU A 77 16.11 1.52 -4.26
CA LEU A 77 14.75 1.31 -3.77
C LEU A 77 14.72 0.32 -2.59
N THR A 78 15.26 0.76 -1.46
CA THR A 78 15.18 0.05 -0.18
C THR A 78 13.93 0.47 0.60
N GLN A 79 13.44 -0.39 1.50
CA GLN A 79 12.31 -0.04 2.36
C GLN A 79 12.58 1.23 3.17
N GLU A 80 13.76 1.35 3.75
CA GLU A 80 14.17 2.50 4.56
C GLU A 80 14.16 3.80 3.73
N ARG A 81 14.69 3.77 2.48
CA ARG A 81 14.71 4.96 1.64
C ARG A 81 13.32 5.34 1.16
N LEU A 82 12.46 4.35 0.87
CA LEU A 82 11.06 4.58 0.53
C LEU A 82 10.27 5.16 1.71
N VAL A 83 10.52 4.72 2.94
CA VAL A 83 9.90 5.31 4.14
C VAL A 83 10.27 6.78 4.28
N ARG A 84 11.56 7.14 4.13
CA ARG A 84 12.01 8.55 4.17
C ARG A 84 11.37 9.37 3.05
N TYR A 85 11.33 8.81 1.83
CA TYR A 85 10.66 9.44 0.69
C TYR A 85 9.20 9.81 1.01
N VAL A 86 8.44 8.93 1.68
CA VAL A 86 7.05 9.22 2.05
C VAL A 86 6.97 10.49 2.92
N GLY A 87 7.85 10.64 3.89
CA GLY A 87 7.92 11.83 4.72
C GLY A 87 8.34 13.09 3.96
N GLU A 88 9.36 12.98 3.10
CA GLU A 88 9.83 14.08 2.26
C GLU A 88 8.76 14.49 1.22
N PHE A 89 8.00 13.54 0.67
CA PHE A 89 6.86 13.82 -0.19
C PHE A 89 5.74 14.57 0.56
N ALA A 90 5.38 14.08 1.77
CA ALA A 90 4.37 14.76 2.59
C ALA A 90 4.76 16.21 2.88
N ASP A 91 6.02 16.47 3.20
CA ASP A 91 6.53 17.83 3.42
C ASP A 91 6.48 18.66 2.13
N ALA A 92 6.88 18.09 0.99
CA ALA A 92 6.91 18.79 -0.30
C ALA A 92 5.52 19.20 -0.81
N VAL A 93 4.46 18.43 -0.49
CA VAL A 93 3.06 18.78 -0.81
C VAL A 93 2.36 19.53 0.32
N GLY A 94 3.11 19.94 1.36
CA GLY A 94 2.63 20.79 2.45
C GLY A 94 1.71 20.10 3.47
N LEU A 95 1.84 18.77 3.66
CA LEU A 95 1.04 18.04 4.64
C LEU A 95 1.63 18.20 6.05
N THR A 96 0.88 18.84 6.91
CA THR A 96 1.28 19.03 8.33
C THR A 96 0.40 18.24 9.31
N ASP A 97 -0.83 17.95 8.92
CA ASP A 97 -1.83 17.23 9.71
C ASP A 97 -2.71 16.41 8.75
N TYR A 98 -2.52 15.09 8.75
CA TYR A 98 -3.13 14.21 7.75
C TYR A 98 -3.36 12.81 8.30
N VAL A 99 -4.24 12.07 7.64
CA VAL A 99 -4.37 10.62 7.81
C VAL A 99 -3.60 9.94 6.68
N ILE A 100 -2.81 8.92 7.01
CA ILE A 100 -2.04 8.18 6.02
C ILE A 100 -2.61 6.77 5.86
N GLY A 101 -2.63 6.26 4.63
CA GLY A 101 -3.04 4.89 4.38
C GLY A 101 -2.25 4.25 3.25
N GLY A 102 -2.28 2.91 3.20
CA GLY A 102 -1.58 2.22 2.13
C GLY A 102 -1.98 0.76 1.97
N LEU A 103 -1.85 0.30 0.73
CA LEU A 103 -2.05 -1.08 0.33
C LEU A 103 -0.70 -1.82 0.28
N SER A 104 -0.62 -3.02 0.84
CA SER A 104 0.52 -3.93 0.66
C SER A 104 1.87 -3.25 0.96
N LEU A 105 2.75 -3.05 -0.03
CA LEU A 105 3.97 -2.24 0.08
C LEU A 105 3.65 -0.87 0.72
N GLY A 106 2.63 -0.15 0.21
CA GLY A 106 2.19 1.11 0.77
C GLY A 106 1.76 1.03 2.23
N GLY A 107 1.17 -0.10 2.66
CA GLY A 107 0.88 -0.39 4.06
C GLY A 107 2.16 -0.50 4.90
N GLY A 108 3.17 -1.20 4.38
CA GLY A 108 4.49 -1.30 5.00
C GLY A 108 5.23 0.04 5.06
N LEU A 109 5.07 0.89 4.03
CA LEU A 109 5.60 2.25 4.04
C LEU A 109 4.88 3.13 5.07
N THR A 110 3.56 2.95 5.21
CA THR A 110 2.76 3.63 6.23
C THR A 110 3.24 3.28 7.63
N LEU A 111 3.42 1.99 7.97
CA LEU A 111 3.97 1.58 9.27
C LEU A 111 5.37 2.18 9.51
N GLY A 112 6.25 2.08 8.51
CA GLY A 112 7.58 2.68 8.57
C GLY A 112 7.53 4.18 8.81
N HIS A 113 6.63 4.90 8.13
CA HIS A 113 6.44 6.34 8.30
C HIS A 113 5.95 6.72 9.71
N LEU A 114 5.02 5.95 10.28
CA LEU A 114 4.57 6.17 11.67
C LEU A 114 5.69 5.99 12.70
N LEU A 115 6.66 5.12 12.42
CA LEU A 115 7.83 4.89 13.26
C LEU A 115 8.94 5.94 13.03
N ASP A 116 9.15 6.37 11.78
CA ASP A 116 10.16 7.36 11.39
C ASP A 116 9.75 8.78 11.83
N ARG A 117 8.46 9.09 11.75
CA ARG A 117 7.90 10.41 12.06
C ARG A 117 6.71 10.33 13.02
N PRO A 118 6.92 9.92 14.27
CA PRO A 118 5.84 9.75 15.24
C PRO A 118 5.10 11.07 15.47
N GLY A 119 3.75 10.98 15.49
CA GLY A 119 2.88 12.14 15.72
C GLY A 119 2.63 13.04 14.50
N ARG A 120 3.21 12.75 13.32
CA ARG A 120 2.95 13.52 12.09
C ARG A 120 1.61 13.16 11.45
N ALA A 121 1.19 11.93 11.55
CA ALA A 121 -0.11 11.49 11.07
C ALA A 121 -1.10 11.35 12.23
N ARG A 122 -2.32 11.91 12.07
CA ARG A 122 -3.42 11.82 13.06
C ARG A 122 -4.05 10.44 13.11
N GLY A 123 -3.97 9.68 12.04
CA GLY A 123 -4.53 8.36 11.91
C GLY A 123 -3.90 7.57 10.77
N ALA A 124 -4.15 6.26 10.75
CA ALA A 124 -3.65 5.39 9.72
C ALA A 124 -4.70 4.38 9.23
N MET A 125 -4.59 3.98 7.95
CA MET A 125 -5.44 2.95 7.31
C MET A 125 -4.55 1.97 6.55
N LEU A 126 -4.51 0.72 6.98
CA LEU A 126 -3.60 -0.32 6.50
C LEU A 126 -4.37 -1.44 5.80
N LEU A 127 -4.19 -1.57 4.49
CA LEU A 127 -4.88 -2.54 3.65
C LEU A 127 -3.88 -3.61 3.18
N GLY A 128 -4.15 -4.90 3.41
CA GLY A 128 -3.25 -5.99 2.98
C GLY A 128 -1.78 -5.76 3.36
N CYS A 129 -1.52 -5.23 4.55
CA CYS A 129 -0.29 -4.55 4.93
C CYS A 129 0.95 -5.46 4.97
N TYR A 130 2.01 -5.06 4.25
CA TYR A 130 3.35 -5.64 4.32
C TYR A 130 4.11 -5.19 5.60
N GLY A 131 5.18 -5.94 5.93
CA GLY A 131 6.09 -5.57 7.03
C GLY A 131 5.72 -6.17 8.39
N LEU A 132 4.86 -7.18 8.40
CA LEU A 132 4.35 -7.87 9.59
C LEU A 132 4.66 -9.38 9.57
N MET A 133 5.59 -9.78 8.72
CA MET A 133 5.97 -11.18 8.52
C MET A 133 7.49 -11.35 8.59
N PRO A 134 8.00 -12.32 9.36
CA PRO A 134 9.43 -12.63 9.38
C PRO A 134 9.90 -13.34 8.10
N ARG A 135 8.98 -13.97 7.34
CA ARG A 135 9.24 -14.74 6.10
C ARG A 135 8.08 -14.60 5.13
N LEU A 136 8.33 -14.96 3.85
CA LEU A 136 7.32 -14.94 2.77
C LEU A 136 6.18 -15.95 2.97
N ALA A 137 6.42 -17.01 3.72
CA ALA A 137 5.42 -18.04 3.99
C ALA A 137 5.54 -18.55 5.41
N ASP A 138 4.39 -18.91 5.99
CA ASP A 138 4.27 -19.55 7.30
C ASP A 138 4.24 -21.09 7.18
N GLY A 139 4.29 -21.79 8.33
CA GLY A 139 4.19 -23.24 8.43
C GLY A 139 5.50 -23.97 8.23
N PHE A 140 5.41 -25.32 8.24
CA PHE A 140 6.57 -26.22 8.24
C PHE A 140 7.49 -26.04 7.03
N LEU A 141 6.93 -25.83 5.82
CA LEU A 141 7.69 -25.59 4.60
C LEU A 141 7.99 -24.11 4.33
N GLY A 142 7.56 -23.20 5.20
CA GLY A 142 7.72 -21.77 5.01
C GLY A 142 9.18 -21.33 4.85
N GLY A 143 10.10 -21.96 5.59
CA GLY A 143 11.54 -21.73 5.45
C GLY A 143 12.09 -22.15 4.09
N LEU A 144 11.66 -23.31 3.56
CA LEU A 144 12.07 -23.80 2.25
C LEU A 144 11.51 -22.91 1.13
N THR A 145 10.23 -22.54 1.20
CA THR A 145 9.60 -21.61 0.25
C THR A 145 10.34 -20.28 0.22
N HIS A 146 10.64 -19.73 1.39
CA HIS A 146 11.38 -18.47 1.52
C HIS A 146 12.78 -18.58 0.89
N PHE A 147 13.54 -19.64 1.23
CA PHE A 147 14.90 -19.85 0.70
C PHE A 147 14.91 -20.07 -0.82
N THR A 148 13.96 -20.85 -1.36
CA THR A 148 13.82 -21.03 -2.82
C THR A 148 13.51 -19.72 -3.51
N THR A 149 12.62 -18.90 -2.96
CA THR A 149 12.33 -17.56 -3.50
C THR A 149 13.56 -16.65 -3.46
N PHE A 150 14.34 -16.69 -2.37
CA PHE A 150 15.61 -15.98 -2.29
C PHE A 150 16.57 -16.38 -3.42
N LEU A 151 16.75 -17.69 -3.68
CA LEU A 151 17.62 -18.17 -4.77
C LEU A 151 17.10 -17.74 -6.15
N LEU A 152 15.79 -17.82 -6.39
CA LEU A 152 15.18 -17.39 -7.65
C LEU A 152 15.36 -15.88 -7.88
N LEU A 153 15.27 -15.07 -6.82
CA LEU A 153 15.58 -13.63 -6.88
C LEU A 153 17.06 -13.41 -7.22
N ARG A 154 17.98 -14.03 -6.49
CA ARG A 154 19.44 -13.82 -6.66
C ARG A 154 19.98 -14.30 -8.02
N THR A 155 19.35 -15.29 -8.62
CA THR A 155 19.72 -15.80 -9.96
C THR A 155 19.05 -15.05 -11.11
N GLY A 156 18.13 -14.12 -10.82
CA GLY A 156 17.31 -13.44 -11.84
C GLY A 156 16.19 -14.32 -12.43
N ALA A 157 16.07 -15.57 -12.01
CA ALA A 157 15.06 -16.48 -12.52
C ALA A 157 13.64 -16.01 -12.19
N LEU A 158 13.42 -15.45 -10.99
CA LEU A 158 12.12 -14.88 -10.61
C LEU A 158 11.75 -13.71 -11.52
N SER A 159 12.67 -12.80 -11.83
CA SER A 159 12.43 -11.66 -12.72
C SER A 159 12.07 -12.12 -14.13
N ALA A 160 12.76 -13.16 -14.65
CA ALA A 160 12.46 -13.74 -15.95
C ALA A 160 11.07 -14.41 -15.98
N MET A 161 10.70 -15.14 -14.92
CA MET A 161 9.38 -15.75 -14.76
C MET A 161 8.28 -14.68 -14.66
N THR A 162 8.48 -13.67 -13.85
CA THR A 162 7.55 -12.53 -13.70
C THR A 162 7.38 -11.80 -15.02
N GLY A 163 8.46 -11.48 -15.73
CA GLY A 163 8.39 -10.85 -17.04
C GLY A 163 7.65 -11.69 -18.10
N ARG A 164 7.77 -13.03 -18.05
CA ARG A 164 6.99 -13.92 -18.91
C ARG A 164 5.49 -13.94 -18.51
N TYR A 165 5.23 -14.00 -17.21
CA TYR A 165 3.88 -13.96 -16.66
C TYR A 165 3.16 -12.65 -17.06
N MET A 166 3.79 -11.51 -16.85
CA MET A 166 3.26 -10.17 -17.15
C MET A 166 2.91 -9.96 -18.64
N ARG A 167 3.58 -10.67 -19.56
CA ARG A 167 3.28 -10.66 -20.99
C ARG A 167 2.16 -11.62 -21.41
N ASN A 168 1.66 -12.45 -20.50
CA ASN A 168 0.63 -13.43 -20.79
C ASN A 168 -0.71 -12.99 -20.20
N ARG A 169 -1.59 -12.43 -21.05
CA ARG A 169 -2.92 -11.94 -20.65
C ARG A 169 -3.69 -12.97 -19.82
N THR A 170 -3.79 -14.21 -20.31
CA THR A 170 -4.55 -15.27 -19.62
C THR A 170 -3.96 -15.62 -18.26
N ALA A 171 -2.62 -15.60 -18.13
CA ALA A 171 -1.97 -15.81 -16.82
C ALA A 171 -2.25 -14.65 -15.86
N MET A 172 -2.18 -13.41 -16.35
CA MET A 172 -2.49 -12.20 -15.56
C MET A 172 -3.95 -12.17 -15.09
N GLU A 173 -4.90 -12.51 -15.99
CA GLU A 173 -6.32 -12.62 -15.64
C GLU A 173 -6.58 -13.66 -14.55
N ARG A 174 -5.88 -14.81 -14.61
CA ARG A 174 -5.96 -15.84 -13.55
C ARG A 174 -5.35 -15.34 -12.23
N GLY A 175 -4.17 -14.71 -12.29
CA GLY A 175 -3.54 -14.18 -11.07
C GLY A 175 -4.33 -13.04 -10.44
N LEU A 176 -5.03 -12.24 -11.24
CA LEU A 176 -5.91 -11.20 -10.72
C LEU A 176 -7.09 -11.78 -9.91
N GLN A 177 -7.49 -13.05 -10.16
CA GLN A 177 -8.52 -13.73 -9.38
C GLN A 177 -8.10 -13.97 -7.91
N ASP A 178 -6.81 -14.07 -7.64
CA ASP A 178 -6.29 -14.21 -6.27
C ASP A 178 -6.16 -12.84 -5.55
N LEU A 179 -5.99 -11.75 -6.32
CA LEU A 179 -5.88 -10.39 -5.79
C LEU A 179 -7.26 -9.75 -5.58
N VAL A 180 -8.17 -9.95 -6.53
CA VAL A 180 -9.56 -9.45 -6.53
C VAL A 180 -10.47 -10.66 -6.74
N ARG A 181 -11.08 -11.16 -5.68
CA ARG A 181 -11.87 -12.40 -5.71
C ARG A 181 -13.28 -12.19 -6.26
N ASN A 182 -13.85 -11.02 -6.03
CA ASN A 182 -15.17 -10.67 -6.55
C ASN A 182 -15.17 -10.62 -8.09
N PRO A 183 -15.90 -11.51 -8.79
CA PRO A 183 -15.89 -11.53 -10.25
C PRO A 183 -16.46 -10.27 -10.88
N THR A 184 -17.37 -9.56 -10.19
CA THR A 184 -17.96 -8.32 -10.72
C THR A 184 -17.00 -7.13 -10.63
N ALA A 185 -16.02 -7.18 -9.73
CA ALA A 185 -14.97 -6.17 -9.61
C ALA A 185 -13.83 -6.37 -10.62
N ARG A 186 -13.69 -7.57 -11.19
CA ARG A 186 -12.71 -7.87 -12.26
C ARG A 186 -13.26 -7.47 -13.63
N THR A 187 -13.52 -6.20 -13.82
CA THR A 187 -14.02 -5.69 -15.10
C THR A 187 -12.95 -5.77 -16.19
N PRO A 188 -13.33 -5.79 -17.49
CA PRO A 188 -12.38 -5.72 -18.60
C PRO A 188 -11.45 -4.50 -18.51
N GLU A 189 -11.97 -3.36 -18.05
CA GLU A 189 -11.22 -2.11 -17.90
C GLU A 189 -10.13 -2.25 -16.81
N LEU A 190 -10.44 -2.90 -15.67
CA LEU A 190 -9.43 -3.18 -14.64
C LEU A 190 -8.34 -4.12 -15.17
N ILE A 191 -8.73 -5.18 -15.89
CA ILE A 191 -7.77 -6.12 -16.48
C ILE A 191 -6.86 -5.39 -17.48
N ASP A 192 -7.42 -4.59 -18.36
CA ASP A 192 -6.68 -3.83 -19.36
C ASP A 192 -5.74 -2.79 -18.69
N ALA A 193 -6.19 -2.13 -17.64
CA ALA A 193 -5.37 -1.18 -16.89
C ALA A 193 -4.17 -1.85 -16.18
N VAL A 194 -4.38 -3.02 -15.56
CA VAL A 194 -3.31 -3.82 -14.94
C VAL A 194 -2.32 -4.31 -15.99
N LEU A 195 -2.81 -4.76 -17.16
CA LEU A 195 -1.95 -5.18 -18.28
C LEU A 195 -1.14 -4.01 -18.84
N ALA A 196 -1.73 -2.84 -18.96
CA ALA A 196 -1.03 -1.63 -19.42
C ALA A 196 0.07 -1.21 -18.45
N GLU A 197 -0.21 -1.23 -17.14
CA GLU A 197 0.79 -0.95 -16.10
C GLU A 197 1.92 -1.99 -16.13
N ALA A 198 1.58 -3.27 -16.23
CA ALA A 198 2.58 -4.35 -16.34
C ALA A 198 3.42 -4.24 -17.62
N ALA A 199 2.83 -3.79 -18.74
CA ALA A 199 3.52 -3.63 -20.02
C ALA A 199 4.53 -2.47 -19.99
N SER A 200 4.36 -1.43 -19.17
CA SER A 200 5.32 -0.37 -18.97
C SER A 200 6.67 -0.92 -18.47
N GLY A 201 6.62 -2.01 -17.69
CA GLY A 201 7.75 -2.73 -17.15
C GLY A 201 8.51 -2.01 -16.03
N THR A 202 8.33 -0.72 -15.87
CA THR A 202 9.08 0.09 -14.90
C THR A 202 8.72 -0.30 -13.47
N GLY A 203 7.42 -0.29 -13.12
CA GLY A 203 6.95 -0.64 -11.77
C GLY A 203 7.37 -2.04 -11.32
N THR A 204 7.31 -3.02 -12.22
CA THR A 204 7.75 -4.39 -11.92
C THR A 204 9.26 -4.52 -11.75
N ALA A 205 10.04 -3.74 -12.52
CA ALA A 205 11.51 -3.73 -12.40
C ALA A 205 11.95 -3.14 -11.06
N VAL A 206 11.41 -1.98 -10.67
CA VAL A 206 11.73 -1.34 -9.39
C VAL A 206 11.19 -2.13 -8.19
N PHE A 207 10.05 -2.81 -8.34
CA PHE A 207 9.57 -3.74 -7.33
C PHE A 207 10.51 -4.94 -7.15
N GLY A 208 11.05 -5.47 -8.24
CA GLY A 208 12.09 -6.51 -8.19
C GLY A 208 13.36 -6.05 -7.45
N GLU A 209 13.80 -4.80 -7.65
CA GLU A 209 14.91 -4.21 -6.91
C GLU A 209 14.60 -4.13 -5.41
N TRP A 210 13.41 -3.63 -5.03
CA TRP A 210 12.96 -3.61 -3.65
C TRP A 210 12.87 -5.03 -3.05
N GLN A 211 12.36 -6.02 -3.79
CA GLN A 211 12.36 -7.42 -3.34
C GLN A 211 13.78 -7.96 -3.08
N HIS A 212 14.74 -7.58 -3.89
CA HIS A 212 16.16 -7.90 -3.69
C HIS A 212 16.70 -7.38 -2.35
N ASP A 213 16.29 -6.17 -1.95
CA ASP A 213 16.63 -5.62 -0.63
C ASP A 213 15.92 -6.39 0.48
N GLN A 214 14.62 -6.71 0.30
CA GLN A 214 13.77 -7.23 1.34
C GLN A 214 13.94 -8.72 1.63
N VAL A 215 14.18 -9.55 0.61
CA VAL A 215 14.27 -11.00 0.77
C VAL A 215 15.71 -11.41 1.07
N LEU A 216 16.02 -11.66 2.34
CA LEU A 216 17.28 -12.23 2.79
C LEU A 216 17.20 -13.76 2.73
N TRP A 217 18.31 -14.48 2.89
CA TRP A 217 18.34 -15.94 2.73
C TRP A 217 17.44 -16.71 3.73
N ASN A 218 17.19 -16.15 4.91
CA ASN A 218 16.46 -16.80 6.01
C ASN A 218 15.27 -16.01 6.59
N ARG A 219 15.10 -14.73 6.17
CA ARG A 219 14.06 -13.84 6.69
C ARG A 219 13.76 -12.71 5.72
N LEU A 220 12.67 -11.99 5.94
CA LEU A 220 12.48 -10.66 5.38
C LEU A 220 13.33 -9.65 6.19
N ARG A 221 13.84 -8.62 5.51
CA ARG A 221 14.59 -7.54 6.17
C ARG A 221 13.67 -6.72 7.05
N THR A 222 12.50 -6.39 6.56
CA THR A 222 11.51 -5.56 7.25
C THR A 222 10.48 -6.43 7.95
N ASP A 223 10.44 -6.33 9.27
CA ASP A 223 9.40 -6.86 10.14
C ASP A 223 9.23 -5.88 11.31
N TYR A 224 8.10 -5.18 11.35
CA TYR A 224 7.78 -4.18 12.37
C TYR A 224 7.11 -4.77 13.61
N ALA A 225 6.97 -6.11 13.70
CA ALA A 225 6.21 -6.79 14.75
C ALA A 225 6.61 -6.36 16.18
N ASP A 226 7.92 -6.20 16.44
CA ASP A 226 8.44 -5.81 17.75
C ASP A 226 8.24 -4.32 18.08
N GLN A 227 7.93 -3.49 17.08
CA GLN A 227 7.79 -2.04 17.22
C GLN A 227 6.33 -1.59 17.31
N LEU A 228 5.36 -2.48 17.06
CA LEU A 228 3.94 -2.15 16.97
C LEU A 228 3.39 -1.49 18.24
N ALA A 229 3.85 -1.91 19.41
CA ALA A 229 3.42 -1.35 20.70
C ALA A 229 3.81 0.14 20.89
N SER A 230 4.79 0.64 20.13
CA SER A 230 5.19 2.05 20.17
C SER A 230 4.33 2.96 19.30
N ILE A 231 3.59 2.40 18.32
CA ILE A 231 2.72 3.16 17.43
C ILE A 231 1.44 3.52 18.16
N ARG A 232 1.28 4.79 18.54
CA ARG A 232 0.11 5.32 19.25
C ARG A 232 -0.95 5.90 18.32
N THR A 233 -0.66 6.03 17.03
CA THR A 233 -1.58 6.57 16.03
C THR A 233 -2.82 5.68 15.89
N PRO A 234 -4.06 6.23 15.99
CA PRO A 234 -5.28 5.48 15.72
C PRO A 234 -5.22 4.82 14.35
N THR A 235 -5.36 3.50 14.30
CA THR A 235 -5.11 2.72 13.10
C THR A 235 -6.27 1.78 12.78
N LEU A 236 -6.73 1.82 11.53
CA LEU A 236 -7.66 0.85 10.97
C LEU A 236 -6.91 -0.13 10.07
N PHE A 237 -6.91 -1.41 10.41
CA PHE A 237 -6.55 -2.49 9.50
C PHE A 237 -7.79 -2.94 8.73
N VAL A 238 -7.68 -3.06 7.40
CA VAL A 238 -8.70 -3.64 6.53
C VAL A 238 -8.04 -4.78 5.76
N HIS A 239 -8.60 -6.00 5.85
CA HIS A 239 -7.91 -7.16 5.31
C HIS A 239 -8.88 -8.20 4.78
N GLY A 240 -8.62 -8.66 3.54
CA GLY A 240 -9.39 -9.76 2.96
C GLY A 240 -9.08 -11.09 3.66
N ASP A 241 -10.10 -11.87 4.01
CA ASP A 241 -9.91 -13.16 4.68
C ASP A 241 -9.27 -14.23 3.79
N HIS A 242 -9.28 -14.00 2.48
CA HIS A 242 -8.62 -14.82 1.45
C HIS A 242 -7.40 -14.14 0.82
N ASP A 243 -6.77 -13.20 1.52
CA ASP A 243 -5.52 -12.58 1.05
C ASP A 243 -4.42 -13.63 0.89
N SER A 244 -3.95 -13.83 -0.35
CA SER A 244 -2.90 -14.79 -0.70
C SER A 244 -1.49 -14.25 -0.46
N GLY A 245 -1.33 -12.94 -0.28
CA GLY A 245 -0.04 -12.27 -0.07
C GLY A 245 0.34 -12.15 1.40
N VAL A 246 -0.63 -11.82 2.26
CA VAL A 246 -0.42 -11.61 3.70
C VAL A 246 -1.46 -12.41 4.49
N PRO A 247 -1.08 -13.40 5.29
CA PRO A 247 -2.03 -14.16 6.10
C PRO A 247 -2.74 -13.28 7.13
N ILE A 248 -4.07 -13.37 7.21
CA ILE A 248 -4.89 -12.59 8.16
C ILE A 248 -4.44 -12.76 9.61
N ALA A 249 -3.87 -13.91 9.97
CA ALA A 249 -3.34 -14.16 11.31
C ALA A 249 -2.24 -13.15 11.70
N ARG A 250 -1.44 -12.68 10.73
CA ARG A 250 -0.40 -11.66 10.95
C ARG A 250 -1.00 -10.30 11.23
N ILE A 251 -2.10 -9.97 10.57
CA ILE A 251 -2.81 -8.71 10.80
C ILE A 251 -3.55 -8.71 12.13
N ARG A 252 -4.17 -9.84 12.52
CA ARG A 252 -4.77 -10.00 13.87
C ARG A 252 -3.72 -9.78 14.96
N PHE A 253 -2.59 -10.47 14.84
CA PHE A 253 -1.46 -10.29 15.75
C PHE A 253 -0.99 -8.82 15.84
N ALA A 254 -0.92 -8.12 14.72
CA ALA A 254 -0.52 -6.71 14.70
C ALA A 254 -1.57 -5.80 15.36
N ALA A 255 -2.86 -6.00 15.03
CA ALA A 255 -3.95 -5.21 15.60
C ALA A 255 -4.06 -5.38 17.13
N GLU A 256 -3.79 -6.59 17.65
CA GLU A 256 -3.77 -6.85 19.10
C GLU A 256 -2.60 -6.17 19.83
N ARG A 257 -1.51 -5.86 19.14
CA ARG A 257 -0.32 -5.24 19.72
C ARG A 257 -0.28 -3.72 19.63
N MET A 258 -0.99 -3.15 18.68
CA MET A 258 -1.08 -1.69 18.52
C MET A 258 -2.16 -1.14 19.46
N PRO A 259 -1.86 -0.20 20.36
CA PRO A 259 -2.78 0.24 21.43
C PRO A 259 -4.11 0.83 20.94
N HIS A 260 -4.11 1.44 19.76
CA HIS A 260 -5.28 2.13 19.19
C HIS A 260 -5.63 1.59 17.80
N ALA A 261 -5.43 0.28 17.59
CA ALA A 261 -5.79 -0.36 16.34
C ALA A 261 -7.16 -1.05 16.40
N THR A 262 -7.83 -1.06 15.27
CA THR A 262 -9.01 -1.87 15.00
C THR A 262 -8.78 -2.67 13.73
N LEU A 263 -9.35 -3.87 13.65
CA LEU A 263 -9.29 -4.73 12.47
C LEU A 263 -10.69 -4.94 11.90
N LEU A 264 -10.83 -4.71 10.60
CA LEU A 264 -11.97 -5.11 9.78
C LEU A 264 -11.54 -6.27 8.87
N PRO A 265 -11.87 -7.52 9.20
CA PRO A 265 -11.80 -8.62 8.25
C PRO A 265 -12.90 -8.43 7.20
N VAL A 266 -12.53 -8.53 5.92
CA VAL A 266 -13.49 -8.42 4.82
C VAL A 266 -13.73 -9.81 4.24
N PRO A 267 -14.96 -10.35 4.38
CA PRO A 267 -15.26 -11.71 3.95
C PRO A 267 -15.18 -11.85 2.43
N ASP A 268 -14.70 -13.01 1.98
CA ASP A 268 -14.55 -13.38 0.57
C ASP A 268 -13.71 -12.43 -0.29
N ALA A 269 -12.85 -11.61 0.34
CA ALA A 269 -11.98 -10.66 -0.33
C ALA A 269 -10.54 -11.14 -0.40
N GLY A 270 -9.85 -10.76 -1.47
CA GLY A 270 -8.42 -11.01 -1.71
C GLY A 270 -7.53 -9.86 -1.22
N HIS A 271 -6.35 -9.78 -1.84
CA HIS A 271 -5.30 -8.82 -1.46
C HIS A 271 -5.64 -7.36 -1.77
N TRP A 272 -6.27 -7.08 -2.93
CA TRP A 272 -6.73 -5.73 -3.30
C TRP A 272 -8.12 -5.45 -2.71
N VAL A 273 -8.22 -5.49 -1.41
CA VAL A 273 -9.49 -5.46 -0.66
C VAL A 273 -10.36 -4.24 -1.00
N GLN A 274 -9.77 -3.08 -1.27
CA GLN A 274 -10.48 -1.86 -1.66
C GLN A 274 -11.06 -1.91 -3.08
N ARG A 275 -10.46 -2.74 -3.95
CA ARG A 275 -10.98 -3.03 -5.29
C ARG A 275 -11.99 -4.18 -5.26
N ASP A 276 -11.77 -5.11 -4.36
CA ASP A 276 -12.58 -6.32 -4.24
C ASP A 276 -13.94 -6.02 -3.61
N ARG A 277 -13.94 -5.23 -2.53
CA ARG A 277 -15.14 -4.90 -1.76
C ARG A 277 -15.18 -3.41 -1.38
N PRO A 278 -15.25 -2.49 -2.38
CA PRO A 278 -15.37 -1.05 -2.10
C PRO A 278 -16.62 -0.71 -1.28
N ASP A 279 -17.69 -1.50 -1.43
CA ASP A 279 -18.93 -1.41 -0.66
C ASP A 279 -18.75 -1.59 0.86
N ILE A 280 -17.74 -2.31 1.30
CA ILE A 280 -17.38 -2.50 2.71
C ILE A 280 -16.24 -1.55 3.11
N VAL A 281 -15.22 -1.45 2.29
CA VAL A 281 -13.97 -0.75 2.62
C VAL A 281 -14.18 0.75 2.71
N VAL A 282 -14.84 1.37 1.74
CA VAL A 282 -15.05 2.83 1.72
C VAL A 282 -15.86 3.31 2.95
N PRO A 283 -17.00 2.72 3.31
CA PRO A 283 -17.72 3.09 4.54
C PRO A 283 -16.88 2.95 5.81
N ALA A 284 -16.04 1.92 5.90
CA ALA A 284 -15.17 1.71 7.06
C ALA A 284 -14.08 2.77 7.15
N MET A 285 -13.43 3.13 6.03
CA MET A 285 -12.47 4.22 5.97
C MET A 285 -13.10 5.55 6.37
N LEU A 286 -14.29 5.88 5.86
CA LEU A 286 -15.03 7.09 6.22
C LEU A 286 -15.44 7.10 7.71
N ALA A 287 -15.84 5.95 8.27
CA ALA A 287 -16.15 5.86 9.69
C ALA A 287 -14.90 6.05 10.57
N HIS A 288 -13.73 5.60 10.10
CA HIS A 288 -12.46 5.82 10.79
C HIS A 288 -12.02 7.29 10.71
N LEU A 289 -12.14 7.92 9.55
CA LEU A 289 -11.84 9.34 9.35
C LEU A 289 -12.70 10.22 10.26
N ARG A 290 -14.03 9.99 10.31
CA ARG A 290 -14.92 10.72 11.23
C ARG A 290 -14.46 10.62 12.69
N ARG A 291 -14.08 9.42 13.16
CA ARG A 291 -13.58 9.25 14.54
C ARG A 291 -12.30 10.04 14.82
N ILE A 292 -11.45 10.19 13.80
CA ILE A 292 -10.22 11.00 13.91
C ILE A 292 -10.56 12.49 13.92
N ASP A 293 -11.48 12.92 13.04
CA ASP A 293 -11.88 14.32 12.92
C ASP A 293 -12.65 14.83 14.16
N ASP A 294 -13.48 13.96 14.75
CA ASP A 294 -14.22 14.26 15.98
C ASP A 294 -13.33 14.26 17.25
N ALA A 295 -12.14 13.64 17.18
CA ALA A 295 -11.22 13.60 18.31
C ALA A 295 -10.60 14.99 18.56
N PRO A 296 -10.51 15.46 19.84
CA PRO A 296 -9.86 16.72 20.15
C PRO A 296 -8.39 16.69 19.65
N THR A 297 -7.96 17.78 19.01
CA THR A 297 -6.59 17.95 18.54
C THR A 297 -5.66 18.13 19.74
N THR A 298 -5.26 17.05 20.36
CA THR A 298 -4.19 17.07 21.39
C THR A 298 -2.85 17.19 20.66
N ARG A 299 -2.37 18.45 20.45
CA ARG A 299 -0.94 18.63 20.14
C ARG A 299 -0.17 18.31 21.42
N PRO A 300 0.82 17.39 21.41
CA PRO A 300 1.79 17.35 22.50
C PRO A 300 2.53 18.69 22.55
N GLU A 301 2.57 19.30 23.76
CA GLU A 301 3.39 20.48 24.04
C GLU A 301 4.86 20.19 23.83
#